data_1cf23cb1cccc242f6fc1888f03851793
#
_entry.id   1cf23cb1cccc242f6fc1888f03851793
#
_cell.length_a   1.000
_cell.length_b   1.000
_cell.length_c   1.000
_cell.angle_alpha   90.00
_cell.angle_beta   90.00
_cell.angle_gamma   90.00
#
_symmetry.space_group_name_H-M   'P 1'
#
loop_
_entity.id
_entity.type
_entity.pdbx_description
1 polymer ?
#
loop_
_entity_poly.entity_id
_entity_poly.type
_entity_poly.pdbx_seq_one_letter_code
_entity_poly.pdbx_strand_id
1 'polypeptide(L)'
;VVCHGIPDSRPLADGDIVNVDVTIYLNGVHGDTSVTLLVGDVDDASRALVLQTRTALAEGIAAAGPGVPVNAIGRAIERFALRNGLGVVQEFIGHGIGTEFHSGLQVKHYYAPYPDTILVPGMTFTIEPMLTLGDPACAMWDDDWTAVTRDGRRTAQFEHTLLVTEEGIEILTAAADGTVPADALVAG
;
A
#
# COMPACT_ATOMS: atom_id res chain seq x y z
N VAL A 1 -7.81 3.16 -11.98
CA VAL A 1 -7.71 1.89 -11.24
C VAL A 1 -7.09 2.19 -9.90
N VAL A 2 -7.65 1.61 -8.82
CA VAL A 2 -7.15 1.82 -7.44
C VAL A 2 -6.07 0.80 -7.11
N CYS A 3 -6.45 -0.44 -6.81
CA CYS A 3 -5.52 -1.52 -6.48
C CYS A 3 -5.79 -2.79 -7.33
N HIS A 4 -7.03 -3.04 -7.70
CA HIS A 4 -7.41 -4.19 -8.52
C HIS A 4 -7.67 -3.77 -9.95
N GLY A 5 -6.96 -4.38 -10.90
CA GLY A 5 -7.15 -4.20 -12.34
C GLY A 5 -6.75 -5.47 -13.09
N ILE A 6 -7.35 -5.70 -14.25
CA ILE A 6 -7.02 -6.82 -15.12
C ILE A 6 -6.04 -6.34 -16.18
N PRO A 7 -4.83 -6.90 -16.26
CA PRO A 7 -3.89 -6.59 -17.33
C PRO A 7 -4.49 -6.89 -18.71
N ASP A 8 -4.30 -6.01 -19.66
CA ASP A 8 -4.75 -6.15 -21.04
C ASP A 8 -3.61 -5.90 -22.04
N SER A 9 -3.92 -5.85 -23.35
CA SER A 9 -2.95 -5.61 -24.40
C SER A 9 -2.64 -4.13 -24.65
N ARG A 10 -3.21 -3.19 -23.88
CA ARG A 10 -2.94 -1.76 -24.01
C ARG A 10 -1.50 -1.48 -23.58
N PRO A 11 -0.65 -0.94 -24.46
CA PRO A 11 0.69 -0.52 -24.06
C PRO A 11 0.61 0.66 -23.09
N LEU A 12 1.56 0.71 -22.15
CA LEU A 12 1.75 1.89 -21.30
C LEU A 12 2.18 3.08 -22.17
N ALA A 13 1.67 4.26 -21.85
CA ALA A 13 1.95 5.50 -22.57
C ALA A 13 2.80 6.45 -21.71
N ASP A 14 3.52 7.35 -22.38
CA ASP A 14 4.20 8.46 -21.73
C ASP A 14 3.22 9.26 -20.87
N GLY A 15 3.59 9.54 -19.63
CA GLY A 15 2.73 10.19 -18.64
C GLY A 15 1.85 9.25 -17.81
N ASP A 16 1.82 7.94 -18.07
CA ASP A 16 1.10 6.98 -17.22
C ASP A 16 1.80 6.82 -15.86
N ILE A 17 1.01 6.50 -14.82
CA ILE A 17 1.48 5.85 -13.61
C ILE A 17 0.89 4.44 -13.58
N VAL A 18 1.68 3.44 -13.23
CA VAL A 18 1.25 2.03 -13.20
C VAL A 18 1.65 1.39 -11.89
N ASN A 19 0.70 0.76 -11.21
CA ASN A 19 0.99 -0.08 -10.06
C ASN A 19 1.26 -1.51 -10.55
N VAL A 20 2.35 -2.09 -10.04
CA VAL A 20 2.69 -3.51 -10.21
C VAL A 20 2.61 -4.15 -8.84
N ASP A 21 1.66 -5.05 -8.70
CA ASP A 21 1.34 -5.77 -7.47
C ASP A 21 1.63 -7.25 -7.67
N VAL A 22 2.44 -7.82 -6.78
CA VAL A 22 2.97 -9.18 -6.95
C VAL A 22 2.86 -9.96 -5.65
N THR A 23 1.98 -10.96 -5.65
CA THR A 23 1.91 -11.98 -4.60
C THR A 23 2.62 -13.25 -5.05
N ILE A 24 3.44 -13.83 -4.19
CA ILE A 24 4.05 -15.14 -4.40
C ILE A 24 3.68 -16.11 -3.28
N TYR A 25 3.56 -17.39 -3.64
CA TYR A 25 3.45 -18.49 -2.67
C TYR A 25 4.64 -19.41 -2.83
N LEU A 26 5.48 -19.49 -1.80
CA LEU A 26 6.69 -20.29 -1.84
C LEU A 26 6.91 -21.01 -0.49
N ASN A 27 7.20 -22.31 -0.54
CA ASN A 27 7.50 -23.12 0.64
C ASN A 27 6.43 -23.05 1.76
N GLY A 28 5.17 -22.87 1.39
CA GLY A 28 4.05 -22.89 2.35
C GLY A 28 3.66 -21.52 2.92
N VAL A 29 4.29 -20.42 2.45
CA VAL A 29 3.96 -19.06 2.89
C VAL A 29 3.79 -18.11 1.70
N HIS A 30 2.99 -17.06 1.90
CA HIS A 30 2.78 -15.97 0.96
C HIS A 30 3.68 -14.78 1.29
N GLY A 31 4.08 -14.05 0.26
CA GLY A 31 4.70 -12.74 0.37
C GLY A 31 4.05 -11.81 -0.66
N ASP A 32 3.79 -10.58 -0.28
CA ASP A 32 3.04 -9.60 -1.06
C ASP A 32 3.73 -8.24 -1.07
N THR A 33 3.78 -7.60 -2.22
CA THR A 33 4.38 -6.27 -2.38
C THR A 33 3.89 -5.57 -3.62
N SER A 34 3.67 -4.27 -3.53
CA SER A 34 3.32 -3.48 -4.69
C SER A 34 4.10 -2.17 -4.78
N VAL A 35 4.25 -1.69 -6.01
CA VAL A 35 4.96 -0.46 -6.31
C VAL A 35 4.30 0.29 -7.47
N THR A 36 4.13 1.60 -7.31
CA THR A 36 3.68 2.46 -8.40
C THR A 36 4.87 3.06 -9.13
N LEU A 37 4.95 2.79 -10.44
CA LEU A 37 5.99 3.23 -11.37
C LEU A 37 5.53 4.47 -12.16
N LEU A 38 6.47 5.34 -12.48
CA LEU A 38 6.27 6.46 -13.42
C LEU A 38 6.69 6.01 -14.82
N VAL A 39 5.88 6.31 -15.83
CA VAL A 39 6.16 5.96 -17.24
C VAL A 39 6.47 7.22 -18.03
N GLY A 40 7.74 7.42 -18.37
CA GLY A 40 8.19 8.59 -19.11
C GLY A 40 8.00 9.92 -18.37
N ASP A 41 7.51 10.96 -19.07
CA ASP A 41 7.32 12.30 -18.52
C ASP A 41 5.93 12.45 -17.88
N VAL A 42 5.88 12.20 -16.56
CA VAL A 42 4.67 12.25 -15.75
C VAL A 42 4.49 13.65 -15.17
N ASP A 43 3.26 14.18 -15.19
CA ASP A 43 2.94 15.49 -14.63
C ASP A 43 3.28 15.62 -13.14
N ASP A 44 3.53 16.84 -12.68
CA ASP A 44 3.99 17.13 -11.32
C ASP A 44 3.03 16.63 -10.23
N ALA A 45 1.71 16.73 -10.45
CA ALA A 45 0.71 16.29 -9.47
C ALA A 45 0.72 14.77 -9.30
N SER A 46 0.84 14.04 -10.41
CA SER A 46 0.92 12.57 -10.40
C SER A 46 2.25 12.07 -9.82
N ARG A 47 3.35 12.72 -10.17
CA ARG A 47 4.67 12.45 -9.56
C ARG A 47 4.64 12.68 -8.05
N ALA A 48 4.07 13.81 -7.61
CA ALA A 48 3.93 14.12 -6.19
C ALA A 48 3.05 13.09 -5.47
N LEU A 49 1.92 12.66 -6.07
CA LEU A 49 1.07 11.60 -5.54
C LEU A 49 1.86 10.32 -5.29
N VAL A 50 2.61 9.83 -6.27
CA VAL A 50 3.40 8.60 -6.18
C VAL A 50 4.42 8.70 -5.04
N LEU A 51 5.20 9.78 -4.98
CA LEU A 51 6.21 9.99 -3.93
C LEU A 51 5.58 10.12 -2.54
N GLN A 52 4.45 10.82 -2.43
CA GLN A 52 3.74 11.00 -1.16
C GLN A 52 3.09 9.69 -0.69
N THR A 53 2.58 8.86 -1.60
CA THR A 53 2.02 7.53 -1.23
C THR A 53 3.13 6.62 -0.68
N ARG A 54 4.31 6.61 -1.31
CA ARG A 54 5.48 5.91 -0.77
C ARG A 54 5.86 6.40 0.62
N THR A 55 5.87 7.72 0.81
CA THR A 55 6.17 8.31 2.13
C THR A 55 5.10 7.94 3.16
N ALA A 56 3.82 7.90 2.77
CA ALA A 56 2.74 7.48 3.66
C ALA A 56 2.90 6.02 4.12
N LEU A 57 3.35 5.11 3.24
CA LEU A 57 3.71 3.74 3.61
C LEU A 57 4.84 3.74 4.67
N ALA A 58 5.91 4.51 4.45
CA ALA A 58 7.03 4.61 5.40
C ALA A 58 6.58 5.16 6.77
N GLU A 59 5.71 6.18 6.79
CA GLU A 59 5.09 6.71 8.03
C GLU A 59 4.24 5.65 8.76
N GLY A 60 3.50 4.83 8.00
CA GLY A 60 2.73 3.71 8.54
C GLY A 60 3.63 2.65 9.17
N ILE A 61 4.70 2.26 8.49
CA ILE A 61 5.70 1.29 8.99
C ILE A 61 6.37 1.82 10.25
N ALA A 62 6.79 3.09 10.26
CA ALA A 62 7.44 3.72 11.40
C ALA A 62 6.51 3.83 12.64
N ALA A 63 5.20 3.84 12.43
CA ALA A 63 4.20 3.87 13.50
C ALA A 63 3.88 2.48 14.08
N ALA A 64 4.31 1.40 13.43
CA ALA A 64 4.12 0.02 13.87
C ALA A 64 5.26 -0.43 14.80
N GLY A 65 4.98 -1.42 15.63
CA GLY A 65 5.99 -2.02 16.50
C GLY A 65 5.40 -2.98 17.54
N PRO A 66 6.23 -3.74 18.23
CA PRO A 66 5.75 -4.64 19.27
C PRO A 66 5.07 -3.85 20.41
N GLY A 67 3.88 -4.29 20.82
CA GLY A 67 3.07 -3.63 21.86
C GLY A 67 2.26 -2.43 21.36
N VAL A 68 2.39 -2.03 20.10
CA VAL A 68 1.65 -0.92 19.50
C VAL A 68 0.31 -1.42 18.95
N PRO A 69 -0.80 -0.67 19.14
CA PRO A 69 -2.07 -1.03 18.52
C PRO A 69 -2.04 -0.80 17.02
N VAL A 70 -2.63 -1.73 16.25
CA VAL A 70 -2.65 -1.70 14.76
C VAL A 70 -3.24 -0.40 14.21
N ASN A 71 -4.17 0.25 14.91
CA ASN A 71 -4.78 1.51 14.46
C ASN A 71 -3.81 2.70 14.47
N ALA A 72 -2.63 2.59 15.10
CA ALA A 72 -1.58 3.60 15.03
C ALA A 72 -1.06 3.77 13.59
N ILE A 73 -1.02 2.69 12.82
CA ILE A 73 -0.64 2.67 11.40
C ILE A 73 -1.57 3.59 10.60
N GLY A 74 -2.88 3.29 10.64
CA GLY A 74 -3.87 4.07 9.90
C GLY A 74 -3.91 5.54 10.33
N ARG A 75 -3.72 5.82 11.62
CA ARG A 75 -3.63 7.19 12.14
C ARG A 75 -2.43 7.94 11.56
N ALA A 76 -1.28 7.30 11.42
CA ALA A 76 -0.08 7.92 10.85
C ALA A 76 -0.28 8.23 9.36
N ILE A 77 -0.77 7.24 8.59
CA ILE A 77 -1.03 7.36 7.15
C ILE A 77 -2.07 8.45 6.87
N GLU A 78 -3.23 8.40 7.52
CA GLU A 78 -4.30 9.40 7.31
C GLU A 78 -3.84 10.81 7.65
N ARG A 79 -3.15 10.97 8.79
CA ARG A 79 -2.59 12.28 9.17
C ARG A 79 -1.61 12.81 8.14
N PHE A 80 -0.77 11.94 7.56
CA PHE A 80 0.14 12.33 6.48
C PHE A 80 -0.64 12.74 5.23
N ALA A 81 -1.59 11.92 4.78
CA ALA A 81 -2.41 12.17 3.60
C ALA A 81 -3.16 13.50 3.71
N LEU A 82 -3.84 13.75 4.83
CA LEU A 82 -4.60 14.99 5.05
C LEU A 82 -3.72 16.25 5.02
N ARG A 83 -2.51 16.19 5.57
CA ARG A 83 -1.55 17.33 5.51
C ARG A 83 -1.09 17.65 4.10
N ASN A 84 -1.15 16.66 3.19
CA ASN A 84 -0.75 16.80 1.79
C ASN A 84 -1.95 16.96 0.84
N GLY A 85 -3.17 17.10 1.37
CA GLY A 85 -4.38 17.29 0.56
C GLY A 85 -4.79 16.04 -0.24
N LEU A 86 -4.42 14.84 0.23
CA LEU A 86 -4.73 13.57 -0.41
C LEU A 86 -5.87 12.84 0.29
N GLY A 87 -6.67 12.11 -0.50
CA GLY A 87 -7.65 11.17 0.00
C GLY A 87 -7.02 9.83 0.35
N VAL A 88 -7.60 9.12 1.33
CA VAL A 88 -7.21 7.74 1.69
C VAL A 88 -8.36 6.82 1.36
N VAL A 89 -8.13 5.85 0.47
CA VAL A 89 -9.11 4.81 0.13
C VAL A 89 -9.40 3.97 1.37
N GLN A 90 -10.68 3.67 1.62
CA GLN A 90 -11.14 2.96 2.81
C GLN A 90 -11.74 1.58 2.51
N GLU A 91 -12.09 1.31 1.26
CA GLU A 91 -12.71 0.07 0.80
C GLU A 91 -11.71 -1.11 0.77
N PHE A 92 -10.43 -0.81 0.67
CA PHE A 92 -9.35 -1.79 0.65
C PHE A 92 -8.37 -1.51 1.79
N ILE A 93 -7.89 -2.58 2.42
CA ILE A 93 -7.07 -2.51 3.65
C ILE A 93 -5.97 -3.56 3.60
N GLY A 94 -4.90 -3.34 4.33
CA GLY A 94 -3.89 -4.35 4.59
C GLY A 94 -4.42 -5.49 5.47
N HIS A 95 -3.72 -6.59 5.46
CA HIS A 95 -4.17 -7.84 6.05
C HIS A 95 -3.03 -8.64 6.68
N GLY A 96 -3.37 -9.54 7.58
CA GLY A 96 -2.42 -10.55 8.03
C GLY A 96 -2.09 -11.51 6.86
N ILE A 97 -0.83 -11.93 6.76
CA ILE A 97 -0.33 -12.78 5.67
C ILE A 97 0.64 -13.82 6.24
N GLY A 98 0.71 -14.99 5.60
CA GLY A 98 1.57 -16.09 6.01
C GLY A 98 1.19 -17.37 5.28
N THR A 99 0.80 -18.42 6.00
CA THR A 99 0.28 -19.65 5.39
C THR A 99 -1.04 -19.44 4.67
N GLU A 100 -1.82 -18.45 5.10
CA GLU A 100 -2.99 -17.94 4.38
C GLU A 100 -2.62 -16.61 3.71
N PHE A 101 -3.16 -16.37 2.52
CA PHE A 101 -2.94 -15.11 1.80
C PHE A 101 -3.55 -13.94 2.58
N HIS A 102 -4.81 -14.06 2.98
CA HIS A 102 -5.49 -13.10 3.84
C HIS A 102 -5.86 -13.79 5.15
N SER A 103 -5.17 -13.49 6.24
CA SER A 103 -5.57 -13.92 7.57
C SER A 103 -6.45 -12.86 8.25
N GLY A 104 -6.99 -13.17 9.43
CA GLY A 104 -8.01 -12.35 10.08
C GLY A 104 -7.57 -10.95 10.60
N LEU A 105 -6.27 -10.60 10.56
CA LEU A 105 -5.80 -9.27 10.95
C LEU A 105 -6.19 -8.24 9.88
N GLN A 106 -6.81 -7.13 10.29
CA GLN A 106 -7.15 -6.00 9.43
C GLN A 106 -6.23 -4.81 9.73
N VAL A 107 -5.56 -4.28 8.70
CA VAL A 107 -4.66 -3.13 8.80
C VAL A 107 -5.24 -1.97 8.00
N LYS A 108 -6.04 -1.13 8.65
CA LYS A 108 -6.66 0.04 8.00
C LYS A 108 -5.62 1.13 7.78
N HIS A 109 -5.71 1.83 6.64
CA HIS A 109 -4.82 2.93 6.27
C HIS A 109 -5.38 4.30 6.70
N TYR A 110 -6.51 4.31 7.41
CA TYR A 110 -7.17 5.45 8.02
C TYR A 110 -7.44 5.19 9.50
N TYR A 111 -7.64 6.23 10.27
CA TYR A 111 -7.92 6.05 11.69
C TYR A 111 -9.29 5.43 11.91
N ALA A 112 -9.30 4.28 12.54
CA ALA A 112 -10.49 3.64 13.07
C ALA A 112 -10.19 3.14 14.50
N PRO A 113 -11.04 3.43 15.50
CA PRO A 113 -10.79 3.02 16.88
C PRO A 113 -10.84 1.50 17.07
N TYR A 114 -11.43 0.77 16.13
CA TYR A 114 -11.59 -0.69 16.17
C TYR A 114 -11.40 -1.31 14.77
N PRO A 115 -10.86 -2.57 14.68
CA PRO A 115 -10.27 -3.34 15.78
C PRO A 115 -9.01 -2.65 16.30
N ASP A 116 -8.69 -2.91 17.57
CA ASP A 116 -7.52 -2.38 18.25
C ASP A 116 -6.61 -3.54 18.67
N THR A 117 -6.19 -4.32 17.69
CA THR A 117 -5.29 -5.46 17.89
C THR A 117 -3.90 -4.95 18.26
N ILE A 118 -3.34 -5.45 19.34
CA ILE A 118 -1.96 -5.15 19.73
C ILE A 118 -1.01 -6.02 18.88
N LEU A 119 -0.06 -5.38 18.22
CA LEU A 119 0.97 -6.06 17.46
C LEU A 119 1.94 -6.77 18.41
N VAL A 120 2.18 -8.06 18.16
CA VAL A 120 3.10 -8.85 18.98
C VAL A 120 4.15 -9.53 18.09
N PRO A 121 5.36 -9.80 18.61
CA PRO A 121 6.41 -10.48 17.85
C PRO A 121 5.93 -11.78 17.21
N GLY A 122 6.33 -12.01 15.97
CA GLY A 122 5.90 -13.13 15.14
C GLY A 122 4.68 -12.86 14.26
N MET A 123 3.95 -11.76 14.43
CA MET A 123 2.89 -11.37 13.50
C MET A 123 3.48 -10.92 12.16
N THR A 124 2.88 -11.40 11.07
CA THR A 124 3.16 -10.95 9.69
C THR A 124 1.91 -10.34 9.08
N PHE A 125 2.05 -9.21 8.38
CA PHE A 125 0.94 -8.46 7.80
C PHE A 125 1.42 -7.52 6.69
N THR A 126 0.47 -7.01 5.89
CA THR A 126 0.75 -5.98 4.87
C THR A 126 0.38 -4.59 5.37
N ILE A 127 1.11 -3.58 4.88
CA ILE A 127 0.69 -2.18 4.87
C ILE A 127 0.75 -1.74 3.42
N GLU A 128 -0.39 -1.25 2.89
CA GLU A 128 -0.60 -1.05 1.46
C GLU A 128 -1.47 0.19 1.15
N PRO A 129 -1.11 1.39 1.65
CA PRO A 129 -1.96 2.58 1.49
C PRO A 129 -2.19 2.94 0.04
N MET A 130 -3.46 3.22 -0.29
CA MET A 130 -3.91 3.77 -1.55
C MET A 130 -4.33 5.23 -1.33
N LEU A 131 -3.56 6.17 -1.90
CA LEU A 131 -3.87 7.60 -1.80
C LEU A 131 -4.36 8.15 -3.13
N THR A 132 -5.27 9.14 -3.09
CA THR A 132 -5.89 9.73 -4.28
C THR A 132 -5.72 11.25 -4.34
N LEU A 133 -5.68 11.80 -5.56
CA LEU A 133 -5.71 13.25 -5.78
C LEU A 133 -7.09 13.88 -5.56
N GLY A 134 -8.11 13.07 -5.28
CA GLY A 134 -9.49 13.53 -5.14
C GLY A 134 -10.28 12.76 -4.11
N ASP A 135 -11.55 12.50 -4.44
CA ASP A 135 -12.45 11.70 -3.60
C ASP A 135 -11.89 10.27 -3.47
N PRO A 136 -11.69 9.75 -2.25
CA PRO A 136 -11.21 8.38 -2.05
C PRO A 136 -12.25 7.30 -2.34
N ALA A 137 -13.52 7.65 -2.56
CA ALA A 137 -14.58 6.67 -2.82
C ALA A 137 -14.34 5.89 -4.11
N CYS A 138 -14.55 4.58 -4.05
CA CYS A 138 -14.35 3.66 -5.15
C CYS A 138 -15.66 3.25 -5.83
N ALA A 139 -15.54 2.77 -7.07
CA ALA A 139 -16.57 2.06 -7.80
C ALA A 139 -15.98 0.78 -8.39
N MET A 140 -16.78 -0.28 -8.43
CA MET A 140 -16.41 -1.54 -9.07
C MET A 140 -16.95 -1.57 -10.49
N TRP A 141 -16.17 -2.13 -11.43
CA TRP A 141 -16.65 -2.41 -12.78
C TRP A 141 -17.51 -3.69 -12.82
N ASP A 142 -18.18 -3.91 -13.95
CA ASP A 142 -19.05 -5.07 -14.17
C ASP A 142 -18.27 -6.41 -14.27
N ASP A 143 -16.93 -6.36 -14.22
CA ASP A 143 -16.06 -7.54 -14.13
C ASP A 143 -15.91 -8.09 -12.70
N ASP A 144 -16.57 -7.48 -11.73
CA ASP A 144 -16.53 -7.82 -10.30
C ASP A 144 -15.11 -7.79 -9.68
N TRP A 145 -14.14 -7.14 -10.36
CA TRP A 145 -12.75 -7.07 -9.92
C TRP A 145 -12.17 -5.66 -10.00
N THR A 146 -12.30 -4.98 -11.14
CA THR A 146 -11.64 -3.71 -11.37
C THR A 146 -12.24 -2.61 -10.50
N ALA A 147 -11.44 -2.07 -9.59
CA ALA A 147 -11.79 -0.95 -8.71
C ALA A 147 -11.22 0.35 -9.27
N VAL A 148 -12.06 1.38 -9.38
CA VAL A 148 -11.67 2.70 -9.89
C VAL A 148 -12.12 3.81 -8.93
N THR A 149 -11.42 4.95 -8.94
CA THR A 149 -11.88 6.16 -8.25
C THR A 149 -13.16 6.68 -8.91
N ARG A 150 -14.17 7.06 -8.11
CA ARG A 150 -15.45 7.56 -8.66
C ARG A 150 -15.31 8.85 -9.43
N ASP A 151 -14.39 9.71 -9.03
CA ASP A 151 -14.15 11.00 -9.65
C ASP A 151 -13.18 10.93 -10.85
N GLY A 152 -12.63 9.74 -11.16
CA GLY A 152 -11.67 9.51 -12.24
C GLY A 152 -10.28 10.09 -11.99
N ARG A 153 -10.00 10.62 -10.81
CA ARG A 153 -8.68 11.14 -10.48
C ARG A 153 -7.70 10.01 -10.17
N ARG A 154 -6.41 10.30 -10.32
CA ARG A 154 -5.34 9.31 -10.12
C ARG A 154 -5.23 8.90 -8.67
N THR A 155 -4.85 7.64 -8.50
CA THR A 155 -4.50 7.01 -7.23
C THR A 155 -3.15 6.30 -7.38
N ALA A 156 -2.42 6.16 -6.29
CA ALA A 156 -1.19 5.39 -6.22
C ALA A 156 -1.21 4.47 -5.00
N GLN A 157 -0.50 3.34 -5.08
CA GLN A 157 -0.35 2.37 -4.01
C GLN A 157 1.12 1.96 -3.89
N PHE A 158 1.55 1.68 -2.67
CA PHE A 158 2.77 0.96 -2.35
C PHE A 158 2.49 -0.02 -1.24
N GLU A 159 3.18 -1.14 -1.23
CA GLU A 159 2.95 -2.20 -0.25
C GLU A 159 4.23 -2.91 0.16
N HIS A 160 4.26 -3.33 1.41
CA HIS A 160 5.23 -4.26 1.94
C HIS A 160 4.61 -5.31 2.85
N THR A 161 5.13 -6.54 2.77
CA THR A 161 4.96 -7.56 3.81
C THR A 161 5.95 -7.30 4.94
N LEU A 162 5.44 -7.30 6.16
CA LEU A 162 6.15 -6.91 7.37
C LEU A 162 6.10 -8.02 8.42
N LEU A 163 7.16 -8.09 9.24
CA LEU A 163 7.24 -8.94 10.44
C LEU A 163 7.41 -8.06 11.67
N VAL A 164 6.61 -8.30 12.70
CA VAL A 164 6.88 -7.76 14.04
C VAL A 164 7.97 -8.58 14.71
N THR A 165 9.07 -7.95 15.05
CA THR A 165 10.17 -8.55 15.82
C THR A 165 10.10 -8.08 17.29
N GLU A 166 10.97 -8.60 18.15
CA GLU A 166 11.10 -8.09 19.54
C GLU A 166 11.57 -6.64 19.59
N GLU A 167 12.29 -6.17 18.56
CA GLU A 167 12.95 -4.86 18.55
C GLU A 167 12.23 -3.83 17.67
N GLY A 168 11.30 -4.25 16.79
CA GLY A 168 10.60 -3.35 15.86
C GLY A 168 9.94 -4.06 14.70
N ILE A 169 9.99 -3.45 13.52
CA ILE A 169 9.42 -3.98 12.28
C ILE A 169 10.53 -4.33 11.30
N GLU A 170 10.45 -5.52 10.73
CA GLU A 170 11.29 -5.98 9.61
C GLU A 170 10.47 -5.99 8.32
N ILE A 171 11.03 -5.45 7.22
CA ILE A 171 10.42 -5.48 5.89
C ILE A 171 10.87 -6.76 5.18
N LEU A 172 9.98 -7.74 5.07
CA LEU A 172 10.28 -9.04 4.46
C LEU A 172 10.40 -8.98 2.93
N THR A 173 9.83 -7.96 2.31
CA THR A 173 9.88 -7.72 0.85
C THR A 173 11.04 -6.80 0.42
N ALA A 174 11.98 -6.54 1.29
CA ALA A 174 13.25 -5.91 0.92
C ALA A 174 14.14 -6.91 0.16
N ALA A 175 14.94 -6.41 -0.79
CA ALA A 175 15.96 -7.21 -1.48
C ALA A 175 17.10 -7.60 -0.51
N ALA A 176 17.90 -8.59 -0.90
CA ALA A 176 19.00 -9.11 -0.05
C ALA A 176 20.05 -8.06 0.34
N ASP A 177 20.18 -6.97 -0.42
CA ASP A 177 21.06 -5.84 -0.13
C ASP A 177 20.38 -4.77 0.76
N GLY A 178 19.15 -5.04 1.21
CA GLY A 178 18.35 -4.13 2.04
C GLY A 178 17.61 -3.06 1.26
N THR A 179 17.76 -3.00 -0.08
CA THR A 179 16.95 -2.09 -0.89
C THR A 179 15.48 -2.56 -0.94
N VAL A 180 14.56 -1.63 -0.91
CA VAL A 180 13.15 -1.94 -1.14
C VAL A 180 12.77 -1.54 -2.57
N PRO A 181 11.85 -2.27 -3.24
CA PRO A 181 11.47 -1.96 -4.63
C PRO A 181 11.08 -0.50 -4.83
N ALA A 182 10.47 0.11 -3.83
CA ALA A 182 10.10 1.52 -3.83
C ALA A 182 11.31 2.49 -3.95
N ASP A 183 12.51 2.10 -3.55
CA ASP A 183 13.71 2.97 -3.59
C ASP A 183 14.33 3.04 -4.99
N ALA A 184 14.17 1.99 -5.81
CA ALA A 184 14.69 1.94 -7.17
C ALA A 184 14.06 2.99 -8.12
N LEU A 185 12.90 3.55 -7.76
CA LEU A 185 12.13 4.47 -8.59
C LEU A 185 12.55 5.94 -8.47
N VAL A 186 13.44 6.28 -7.56
CA VAL A 186 13.86 7.66 -7.29
C VAL A 186 15.22 7.98 -7.92
N ALA A 187 15.86 6.98 -8.52
CA ALA A 187 17.20 7.08 -9.10
C ALA A 187 17.22 7.43 -10.60
N GLY A 188 16.07 7.85 -11.18
CA GLY A 188 15.95 8.25 -12.58
C GLY A 188 15.59 9.72 -12.77
#